data_4393752e5f3c703f0138339c886c834d
#
_entry.id   4393752e5f3c703f0138339c886c834d
#
_cell.length_a   1.000
_cell.length_b   1.000
_cell.length_c   1.000
_cell.angle_alpha   90.00
_cell.angle_beta   90.00
_cell.angle_gamma   90.00
#
_symmetry.space_group_name_H-M   'P 1'
#
loop_
_entity.id
_entity.type
_entity.pdbx_description
1 polymer ?
#
loop_
_entity_poly.entity_id
_entity_poly.type
_entity_poly.pdbx_seq_one_letter_code
_entity_poly.pdbx_strand_id
1 'polypeptide(L)'
;MNPKLKEKLLESLMAVLPITLIVLALSVALVPMDVGTAVMFTVGAVLLVFGMGLFQLGAEMAMTPLGEGIGVQMERVKKIPLIVAIAFVMGVIITIAEPDLQVLAQQVPSIPNKVLIYSVAVGVGAFLALAVVRILKRISLSKLLVVLYGLLAAVSIFVPERFLAVAYDSGGVTTGPITVPFIMAMGVGMAAVRGDKNAASDSFGLVALSSIGPILAVLLLGCFFNPQNAAYTPTVVPEVATTKDVALTFAGGLPHYMTEVAMSILPIVAVFFIFQMMTHRYQKRQRRRVMVGFAYTYAGLVLFLCGVNVGFGPVGTVLGRSLAQPGYKWLLVPIGMLIGFFIVKAEPAIQVLNRQIQSVTSGAISARAMNRCLSIGVSVSVGLAMLRVVTGIPVAYILLPGYVLALGLSFVVPPIFVGIAFDSGGVASGPMTTTFLLPLSIGACETLGGNVMTDAFGVVALVALTPLIAVQLMGVAYRIKMSRVEKRVVPAFDGRDEIVELEEKWA
;
A
#
# COMPACT_ATOMS: atom_id res chain seq x y z
N MET A 1 -29.12 -10.33 -0.25
CA MET A 1 -27.75 -9.78 -0.38
C MET A 1 -27.01 -10.55 -1.47
N ASN A 2 -26.30 -9.88 -2.38
CA ASN A 2 -25.53 -10.53 -3.46
C ASN A 2 -24.49 -11.48 -2.83
N PRO A 3 -24.37 -12.77 -3.28
CA PRO A 3 -23.42 -13.72 -2.73
C PRO A 3 -21.98 -13.21 -2.69
N LYS A 4 -21.55 -12.51 -3.74
CA LYS A 4 -20.22 -11.88 -3.80
C LYS A 4 -20.00 -10.80 -2.74
N LEU A 5 -21.04 -9.97 -2.46
CA LEU A 5 -20.94 -8.96 -1.41
C LEU A 5 -20.84 -9.61 -0.02
N LYS A 6 -21.60 -10.69 0.22
CA LYS A 6 -21.51 -11.44 1.48
C LYS A 6 -20.11 -12.02 1.70
N GLU A 7 -19.50 -12.58 0.65
CA GLU A 7 -18.12 -13.09 0.68
C GLU A 7 -17.13 -11.99 1.04
N LYS A 8 -17.21 -10.81 0.37
CA LYS A 8 -16.34 -9.68 0.64
C LYS A 8 -16.49 -9.13 2.05
N LEU A 9 -17.71 -9.02 2.54
CA LEU A 9 -17.97 -8.59 3.92
C LEU A 9 -17.40 -9.56 4.95
N LEU A 10 -17.50 -10.88 4.69
CA LEU A 10 -16.91 -11.88 5.58
C LEU A 10 -15.38 -11.83 5.56
N GLU A 11 -14.76 -11.65 4.39
CA GLU A 11 -13.31 -11.45 4.26
C GLU A 11 -12.86 -10.20 5.04
N SER A 12 -13.61 -9.09 4.91
CA SER A 12 -13.32 -7.84 5.61
C SER A 12 -13.49 -8.00 7.13
N LEU A 13 -14.52 -8.70 7.58
CA LEU A 13 -14.71 -8.99 9.01
C LEU A 13 -13.54 -9.80 9.57
N MET A 14 -13.12 -10.87 8.88
CA MET A 14 -11.98 -11.68 9.30
C MET A 14 -10.66 -10.90 9.30
N ALA A 15 -10.56 -9.85 8.50
CA ALA A 15 -9.38 -8.99 8.45
C ALA A 15 -9.35 -7.96 9.59
N VAL A 16 -10.49 -7.32 9.88
CA VAL A 16 -10.60 -6.21 10.85
C VAL A 16 -10.80 -6.72 12.30
N LEU A 17 -11.51 -7.82 12.48
CA LEU A 17 -11.86 -8.34 13.81
C LEU A 17 -10.64 -8.59 14.72
N PRO A 18 -9.52 -9.20 14.25
CA PRO A 18 -8.38 -9.46 15.12
C PRO A 18 -7.76 -8.18 15.70
N ILE A 19 -7.57 -7.14 14.87
CA ILE A 19 -6.99 -5.87 15.35
C ILE A 19 -7.96 -5.17 16.32
N THR A 20 -9.26 -5.24 16.04
CA THR A 20 -10.28 -4.68 16.91
C THR A 20 -10.26 -5.33 18.28
N LEU A 21 -10.21 -6.67 18.33
CA LEU A 21 -10.14 -7.42 19.61
C LEU A 21 -8.85 -7.15 20.37
N ILE A 22 -7.71 -7.04 19.70
CA ILE A 22 -6.42 -6.73 20.32
C ILE A 22 -6.49 -5.34 20.98
N VAL A 23 -6.96 -4.31 20.27
CA VAL A 23 -7.05 -2.95 20.81
C VAL A 23 -8.02 -2.87 21.98
N LEU A 24 -9.20 -3.52 21.87
CA LEU A 24 -10.16 -3.59 22.97
C LEU A 24 -9.61 -4.37 24.18
N ALA A 25 -8.88 -5.46 23.97
CA ALA A 25 -8.23 -6.18 25.06
C ALA A 25 -7.15 -5.33 25.74
N LEU A 26 -6.35 -4.58 24.98
CA LEU A 26 -5.38 -3.63 25.50
C LEU A 26 -6.05 -2.51 26.30
N SER A 27 -7.22 -2.02 25.84
CA SER A 27 -7.96 -0.96 26.53
C SER A 27 -8.49 -1.39 27.90
N VAL A 28 -8.74 -2.67 28.08
CA VAL A 28 -9.17 -3.21 29.39
C VAL A 28 -7.99 -3.57 30.28
N ALA A 29 -6.91 -4.15 29.69
CA ALA A 29 -5.84 -4.75 30.46
C ALA A 29 -4.69 -3.78 30.83
N LEU A 30 -4.32 -2.88 29.91
CA LEU A 30 -3.09 -2.07 30.04
C LEU A 30 -3.31 -0.56 29.87
N VAL A 31 -4.26 -0.17 29.04
CA VAL A 31 -4.48 1.21 28.61
C VAL A 31 -5.95 1.55 28.81
N PRO A 32 -6.39 1.88 30.01
CA PRO A 32 -7.78 2.25 30.24
C PRO A 32 -8.16 3.45 29.34
N MET A 33 -9.07 3.21 28.42
CA MET A 33 -9.63 4.23 27.54
C MET A 33 -11.01 4.63 28.04
N ASP A 34 -11.38 5.87 27.81
CA ASP A 34 -12.75 6.31 28.06
C ASP A 34 -13.75 5.49 27.23
N VAL A 35 -14.90 5.23 27.85
CA VAL A 35 -15.95 4.43 27.21
C VAL A 35 -16.35 5.01 25.84
N GLY A 36 -16.42 6.33 25.74
CA GLY A 36 -16.71 7.03 24.48
C GLY A 36 -15.69 6.71 23.38
N THR A 37 -14.39 6.74 23.71
CA THR A 37 -13.31 6.39 22.78
C THR A 37 -13.38 4.92 22.34
N ALA A 38 -13.68 3.99 23.27
CA ALA A 38 -13.83 2.57 22.93
C ALA A 38 -15.06 2.31 22.04
N VAL A 39 -16.18 3.01 22.29
CA VAL A 39 -17.38 2.95 21.44
C VAL A 39 -17.08 3.54 20.06
N MET A 40 -16.40 4.69 20.00
CA MET A 40 -15.99 5.32 18.74
C MET A 40 -15.11 4.39 17.89
N PHE A 41 -14.15 3.71 18.51
CA PHE A 41 -13.32 2.70 17.86
C PHE A 41 -14.14 1.53 17.33
N THR A 42 -15.10 1.02 18.12
CA THR A 42 -15.95 -0.11 17.72
C THR A 42 -16.86 0.27 16.53
N VAL A 43 -17.47 1.45 16.56
CA VAL A 43 -18.25 1.98 15.42
C VAL A 43 -17.35 2.13 14.20
N GLY A 44 -16.13 2.66 14.36
CA GLY A 44 -15.12 2.75 13.31
C GLY A 44 -14.81 1.38 12.71
N ALA A 45 -14.64 0.34 13.52
CA ALA A 45 -14.39 -1.03 13.05
C ALA A 45 -15.56 -1.58 12.21
N VAL A 46 -16.79 -1.31 12.62
CA VAL A 46 -17.99 -1.69 11.82
C VAL A 46 -17.98 -0.98 10.47
N LEU A 47 -17.73 0.33 10.45
CA LEU A 47 -17.62 1.10 9.20
C LEU A 47 -16.47 0.59 8.31
N LEU A 48 -15.33 0.19 8.91
CA LEU A 48 -14.22 -0.42 8.18
C LEU A 48 -14.64 -1.71 7.48
N VAL A 49 -15.34 -2.61 8.17
CA VAL A 49 -15.78 -3.90 7.61
C VAL A 49 -16.68 -3.67 6.40
N PHE A 50 -17.70 -2.81 6.53
CA PHE A 50 -18.59 -2.49 5.42
C PHE A 50 -17.87 -1.74 4.31
N GLY A 51 -17.06 -0.74 4.67
CA GLY A 51 -16.28 0.07 3.75
C GLY A 51 -15.33 -0.74 2.91
N MET A 52 -14.53 -1.61 3.54
CA MET A 52 -13.58 -2.49 2.87
C MET A 52 -14.28 -3.50 1.94
N GLY A 53 -15.39 -4.11 2.39
CA GLY A 53 -16.13 -5.08 1.57
C GLY A 53 -16.74 -4.45 0.31
N LEU A 54 -17.36 -3.28 0.45
CA LEU A 54 -17.91 -2.53 -0.69
C LEU A 54 -16.81 -2.05 -1.62
N PHE A 55 -15.71 -1.50 -1.07
CA PHE A 55 -14.58 -1.02 -1.84
C PHE A 55 -13.95 -2.13 -2.69
N GLN A 56 -13.66 -3.31 -2.10
CA GLN A 56 -13.07 -4.43 -2.82
C GLN A 56 -13.96 -4.88 -3.99
N LEU A 57 -15.27 -4.97 -3.76
CA LEU A 57 -16.22 -5.31 -4.82
C LEU A 57 -16.25 -4.24 -5.92
N GLY A 58 -16.21 -2.96 -5.53
CA GLY A 58 -16.19 -1.82 -6.44
C GLY A 58 -14.93 -1.78 -7.29
N ALA A 59 -13.76 -1.97 -6.68
CA ALA A 59 -12.46 -2.01 -7.37
C ALA A 59 -12.39 -3.13 -8.41
N GLU A 60 -12.89 -4.33 -8.09
CA GLU A 60 -13.00 -5.44 -9.04
C GLU A 60 -13.97 -5.16 -10.20
N MET A 61 -15.01 -4.36 -9.96
CA MET A 61 -16.02 -4.05 -10.98
C MET A 61 -15.68 -2.86 -11.85
N ALA A 62 -14.90 -1.89 -11.34
CA ALA A 62 -14.60 -0.63 -12.02
C ALA A 62 -13.12 -0.40 -12.28
N MET A 63 -12.28 -0.36 -11.23
CA MET A 63 -10.87 0.00 -11.35
C MET A 63 -10.07 -1.01 -12.17
N THR A 64 -10.25 -2.30 -11.86
CA THR A 64 -9.55 -3.39 -12.57
C THR A 64 -9.89 -3.42 -14.06
N PRO A 65 -11.16 -3.46 -14.51
CA PRO A 65 -11.46 -3.44 -15.93
C PRO A 65 -10.97 -2.19 -16.65
N LEU A 66 -11.03 -1.02 -16.00
CA LEU A 66 -10.54 0.23 -16.57
C LEU A 66 -9.02 0.21 -16.77
N GLY A 67 -8.27 -0.16 -15.72
CA GLY A 67 -6.81 -0.26 -15.76
C GLY A 67 -6.35 -1.26 -16.82
N GLU A 68 -6.90 -2.47 -16.84
CA GLU A 68 -6.62 -3.48 -17.87
C GLU A 68 -6.96 -2.98 -19.27
N GLY A 69 -8.11 -2.30 -19.42
CA GLY A 69 -8.54 -1.73 -20.67
C GLY A 69 -7.56 -0.72 -21.25
N ILE A 70 -7.09 0.19 -20.42
CA ILE A 70 -6.10 1.20 -20.78
C ILE A 70 -4.75 0.53 -21.08
N GLY A 71 -4.29 -0.41 -20.25
CA GLY A 71 -3.05 -1.16 -20.46
C GLY A 71 -3.02 -1.90 -21.79
N VAL A 72 -4.09 -2.62 -22.13
CA VAL A 72 -4.25 -3.30 -23.43
C VAL A 72 -4.20 -2.29 -24.59
N GLN A 73 -4.84 -1.14 -24.45
CA GLN A 73 -4.86 -0.14 -25.52
C GLN A 73 -3.50 0.53 -25.68
N MET A 74 -2.78 0.79 -24.59
CA MET A 74 -1.43 1.34 -24.64
C MET A 74 -0.47 0.42 -25.40
N GLU A 75 -0.51 -0.89 -25.16
CA GLU A 75 0.35 -1.85 -25.87
C GLU A 75 0.02 -1.93 -27.39
N ARG A 76 -1.24 -1.70 -27.77
CA ARG A 76 -1.66 -1.67 -29.18
C ARG A 76 -1.22 -0.41 -29.91
N VAL A 77 -0.97 0.68 -29.20
CA VAL A 77 -0.48 1.94 -29.79
C VAL A 77 1.02 1.82 -30.02
N LYS A 78 1.46 1.86 -31.28
CA LYS A 78 2.89 1.75 -31.64
C LYS A 78 3.70 3.03 -31.40
N LYS A 79 3.06 4.14 -31.01
CA LYS A 79 3.73 5.44 -30.80
C LYS A 79 4.16 5.59 -29.33
N ILE A 80 5.43 5.31 -29.06
CA ILE A 80 6.00 5.39 -27.68
C ILE A 80 5.73 6.75 -27.00
N PRO A 81 5.92 7.92 -27.64
CA PRO A 81 5.66 9.21 -26.97
C PRO A 81 4.21 9.36 -26.48
N LEU A 82 3.24 8.85 -27.25
CA LEU A 82 1.83 8.90 -26.85
C LEU A 82 1.55 7.98 -25.65
N ILE A 83 2.17 6.79 -25.62
CA ILE A 83 2.04 5.85 -24.51
C ILE A 83 2.61 6.48 -23.24
N VAL A 84 3.79 7.10 -23.33
CA VAL A 84 4.46 7.79 -22.22
C VAL A 84 3.60 8.96 -21.70
N ALA A 85 3.03 9.76 -22.60
CA ALA A 85 2.14 10.86 -22.22
C ALA A 85 0.88 10.37 -21.51
N ILE A 86 0.24 9.30 -22.01
CA ILE A 86 -0.93 8.68 -21.36
C ILE A 86 -0.56 8.18 -19.96
N ALA A 87 0.55 7.44 -19.82
CA ALA A 87 1.00 6.93 -18.53
C ALA A 87 1.28 8.06 -17.53
N PHE A 88 1.96 9.12 -17.99
CA PHE A 88 2.23 10.31 -17.16
C PHE A 88 0.93 10.96 -16.67
N VAL A 89 0.01 11.28 -17.58
CA VAL A 89 -1.26 11.92 -17.26
C VAL A 89 -2.09 11.04 -16.33
N MET A 90 -2.15 9.73 -16.58
CA MET A 90 -2.84 8.78 -15.72
C MET A 90 -2.23 8.74 -14.33
N GLY A 91 -0.90 8.66 -14.21
CA GLY A 91 -0.20 8.69 -12.94
C GLY A 91 -0.51 9.97 -12.14
N VAL A 92 -0.50 11.13 -12.78
CA VAL A 92 -0.86 12.40 -12.13
C VAL A 92 -2.32 12.38 -11.64
N ILE A 93 -3.27 12.00 -12.49
CA ILE A 93 -4.70 12.01 -12.17
C ILE A 93 -5.02 11.08 -11.00
N ILE A 94 -4.55 9.83 -11.05
CA ILE A 94 -4.86 8.84 -10.00
C ILE A 94 -4.20 9.20 -8.66
N THR A 95 -3.02 9.85 -8.69
CA THR A 95 -2.33 10.27 -7.46
C THR A 95 -3.01 11.47 -6.81
N ILE A 96 -3.47 12.47 -7.58
CA ILE A 96 -4.27 13.58 -7.03
C ILE A 96 -5.58 13.04 -6.42
N ALA A 97 -6.10 11.96 -6.99
CA ALA A 97 -7.30 11.27 -6.52
C ALA A 97 -7.06 10.41 -5.26
N GLU A 98 -5.82 10.26 -4.78
CA GLU A 98 -5.52 9.39 -3.64
C GLU A 98 -5.78 10.13 -2.31
N PRO A 99 -6.73 9.65 -1.46
CA PRO A 99 -7.07 10.31 -0.21
C PRO A 99 -5.90 10.35 0.79
N ASP A 100 -5.09 9.30 0.84
CA ASP A 100 -3.97 9.21 1.79
C ASP A 100 -2.92 10.29 1.58
N LEU A 101 -2.74 10.76 0.34
CA LEU A 101 -1.87 11.87 0.02
C LEU A 101 -2.37 13.20 0.62
N GLN A 102 -3.68 13.39 0.72
CA GLN A 102 -4.30 14.53 1.38
C GLN A 102 -3.99 14.52 2.88
N VAL A 103 -4.11 13.35 3.51
CA VAL A 103 -3.79 13.16 4.93
C VAL A 103 -2.31 13.47 5.20
N LEU A 104 -1.39 12.94 4.39
CA LEU A 104 0.04 13.25 4.52
C LEU A 104 0.30 14.74 4.38
N ALA A 105 -0.31 15.40 3.39
CA ALA A 105 -0.11 16.82 3.16
C ALA A 105 -0.53 17.68 4.36
N GLN A 106 -1.60 17.28 5.07
CA GLN A 106 -2.04 17.95 6.29
C GLN A 106 -1.11 17.73 7.49
N GLN A 107 -0.38 16.61 7.50
CA GLN A 107 0.56 16.26 8.57
C GLN A 107 1.95 16.89 8.41
N VAL A 108 2.24 17.53 7.28
CA VAL A 108 3.53 18.16 6.97
C VAL A 108 3.39 19.68 6.91
N PRO A 109 3.38 20.39 8.04
CA PRO A 109 3.02 21.82 8.11
C PRO A 109 4.02 22.76 7.41
N SER A 110 5.21 22.28 7.09
CA SER A 110 6.29 23.07 6.49
C SER A 110 6.17 23.31 4.99
N ILE A 111 5.32 22.54 4.31
CA ILE A 111 5.11 22.64 2.86
C ILE A 111 3.62 22.95 2.62
N PRO A 112 3.25 23.93 1.78
CA PRO A 112 1.88 24.16 1.41
C PRO A 112 1.25 22.89 0.80
N ASN A 113 0.10 22.44 1.31
CA ASN A 113 -0.53 21.17 0.91
C ASN A 113 -0.63 20.99 -0.60
N LYS A 114 -1.04 22.04 -1.33
CA LYS A 114 -1.14 22.00 -2.80
C LYS A 114 0.21 21.75 -3.47
N VAL A 115 1.29 22.36 -2.97
CA VAL A 115 2.64 22.19 -3.53
C VAL A 115 3.07 20.74 -3.34
N LEU A 116 2.89 20.18 -2.14
CA LEU A 116 3.23 18.79 -1.86
C LEU A 116 2.42 17.83 -2.74
N ILE A 117 1.09 17.98 -2.79
CA ILE A 117 0.21 17.10 -3.57
C ILE A 117 0.57 17.12 -5.06
N TYR A 118 0.74 18.30 -5.66
CA TYR A 118 1.05 18.38 -7.10
C TYR A 118 2.47 17.89 -7.41
N SER A 119 3.47 18.19 -6.57
CA SER A 119 4.84 17.71 -6.78
C SER A 119 4.92 16.19 -6.71
N VAL A 120 4.25 15.60 -5.72
CA VAL A 120 4.14 14.15 -5.55
C VAL A 120 3.41 13.53 -6.74
N ALA A 121 2.29 14.11 -7.19
CA ALA A 121 1.54 13.59 -8.33
C ALA A 121 2.35 13.62 -9.63
N VAL A 122 3.10 14.69 -9.87
CA VAL A 122 4.03 14.77 -11.01
C VAL A 122 5.13 13.71 -10.88
N GLY A 123 5.66 13.49 -9.68
CA GLY A 123 6.62 12.42 -9.39
C GLY A 123 6.08 11.05 -9.76
N VAL A 124 4.88 10.69 -9.27
CA VAL A 124 4.22 9.42 -9.64
C VAL A 124 4.00 9.32 -11.15
N GLY A 125 3.50 10.38 -11.78
CA GLY A 125 3.26 10.39 -13.22
C GLY A 125 4.53 10.13 -14.03
N ALA A 126 5.63 10.79 -13.68
CA ALA A 126 6.93 10.62 -14.34
C ALA A 126 7.48 9.20 -14.17
N PHE A 127 7.37 8.65 -12.97
CA PHE A 127 7.87 7.30 -12.68
C PHE A 127 6.94 6.19 -13.18
N LEU A 128 5.64 6.42 -13.27
CA LEU A 128 4.73 5.50 -13.97
C LEU A 128 5.03 5.48 -15.47
N ALA A 129 5.28 6.64 -16.08
CA ALA A 129 5.73 6.71 -17.46
C ALA A 129 7.07 5.97 -17.67
N LEU A 130 8.02 6.12 -16.75
CA LEU A 130 9.29 5.38 -16.75
C LEU A 130 9.05 3.86 -16.62
N ALA A 131 8.12 3.44 -15.76
CA ALA A 131 7.74 2.03 -15.58
C ALA A 131 7.17 1.43 -16.87
N VAL A 132 6.35 2.18 -17.58
CA VAL A 132 5.82 1.77 -18.87
C VAL A 132 6.92 1.68 -19.94
N VAL A 133 7.83 2.67 -20.00
CA VAL A 133 9.02 2.62 -20.90
C VAL A 133 9.88 1.40 -20.58
N ARG A 134 10.07 1.07 -19.31
CA ARG A 134 10.80 -0.15 -18.88
C ARG A 134 10.17 -1.40 -19.48
N ILE A 135 8.83 -1.53 -19.41
CA ILE A 135 8.12 -2.69 -19.98
C ILE A 135 8.32 -2.75 -21.50
N LEU A 136 8.12 -1.63 -22.20
CA LEU A 136 8.25 -1.55 -23.67
C LEU A 136 9.68 -1.86 -24.14
N LYS A 137 10.69 -1.36 -23.43
CA LYS A 137 12.10 -1.59 -23.75
C LYS A 137 12.70 -2.85 -23.11
N ARG A 138 11.91 -3.63 -22.37
CA ARG A 138 12.35 -4.86 -21.66
C ARG A 138 13.54 -4.66 -20.74
N ILE A 139 13.61 -3.51 -20.05
CA ILE A 139 14.69 -3.20 -19.13
C ILE A 139 14.48 -4.00 -17.83
N SER A 140 15.56 -4.63 -17.33
CA SER A 140 15.54 -5.38 -16.07
C SER A 140 15.12 -4.47 -14.89
N LEU A 141 14.10 -4.90 -14.14
CA LEU A 141 13.59 -4.17 -12.98
C LEU A 141 14.68 -4.00 -11.92
N SER A 142 15.42 -5.06 -11.58
CA SER A 142 16.48 -5.02 -10.55
C SER A 142 17.55 -3.98 -10.86
N LYS A 143 18.03 -3.92 -12.11
CA LYS A 143 19.03 -2.93 -12.52
C LYS A 143 18.51 -1.50 -12.40
N LEU A 144 17.25 -1.28 -12.84
CA LEU A 144 16.62 0.02 -12.78
C LEU A 144 16.41 0.47 -11.32
N LEU A 145 15.96 -0.44 -10.45
CA LEU A 145 15.79 -0.17 -9.01
C LEU A 145 17.12 0.22 -8.35
N VAL A 146 18.21 -0.47 -8.64
CA VAL A 146 19.55 -0.11 -8.10
C VAL A 146 19.93 1.30 -8.47
N VAL A 147 19.76 1.69 -9.75
CA VAL A 147 20.07 3.05 -10.21
C VAL A 147 19.20 4.08 -9.51
N LEU A 148 17.90 3.83 -9.41
CA LEU A 148 16.94 4.78 -8.83
C LEU A 148 17.09 4.90 -7.32
N TYR A 149 17.24 3.81 -6.59
CA TYR A 149 17.50 3.87 -5.14
C TYR A 149 18.90 4.44 -4.84
N GLY A 150 19.89 4.21 -5.72
CA GLY A 150 21.18 4.89 -5.66
C GLY A 150 21.04 6.40 -5.82
N LEU A 151 20.20 6.87 -6.75
CA LEU A 151 19.87 8.29 -6.91
C LEU A 151 19.16 8.83 -5.66
N LEU A 152 18.17 8.10 -5.11
CA LEU A 152 17.50 8.52 -3.86
C LEU A 152 18.51 8.66 -2.72
N ALA A 153 19.40 7.69 -2.54
CA ALA A 153 20.43 7.74 -1.50
C ALA A 153 21.37 8.93 -1.68
N ALA A 154 21.80 9.22 -2.93
CA ALA A 154 22.64 10.37 -3.24
C ALA A 154 21.95 11.72 -2.94
N VAL A 155 20.67 11.87 -3.32
CA VAL A 155 19.90 13.09 -3.02
C VAL A 155 19.63 13.21 -1.52
N SER A 156 19.41 12.11 -0.82
CA SER A 156 19.17 12.10 0.64
C SER A 156 20.31 12.71 1.45
N ILE A 157 21.55 12.71 0.93
CA ILE A 157 22.71 13.32 1.62
C ILE A 157 22.57 14.85 1.74
N PHE A 158 21.87 15.47 0.79
CA PHE A 158 21.70 16.91 0.72
C PHE A 158 20.43 17.42 1.42
N VAL A 159 19.56 16.52 1.88
CA VAL A 159 18.26 16.85 2.46
C VAL A 159 18.37 16.89 3.99
N PRO A 160 17.79 17.90 4.68
CA PRO A 160 17.74 17.93 6.14
C PRO A 160 17.07 16.68 6.73
N GLU A 161 17.62 16.14 7.83
CA GLU A 161 17.17 14.89 8.46
C GLU A 161 15.66 14.89 8.76
N ARG A 162 15.10 16.03 9.15
CA ARG A 162 13.66 16.22 9.42
C ARG A 162 12.77 15.91 8.22
N PHE A 163 13.24 16.14 6.99
CA PHE A 163 12.51 15.81 5.76
C PHE A 163 12.71 14.37 5.29
N LEU A 164 13.80 13.74 5.71
CA LEU A 164 14.17 12.44 5.21
C LEU A 164 13.07 11.41 5.52
N ALA A 165 12.61 11.37 6.77
CA ALA A 165 11.56 10.45 7.20
C ALA A 165 10.26 10.67 6.42
N VAL A 166 9.82 11.92 6.29
CA VAL A 166 8.61 12.31 5.55
C VAL A 166 8.74 11.98 4.05
N ALA A 167 9.92 12.22 3.47
CA ALA A 167 10.15 11.91 2.06
C ALA A 167 10.01 10.42 1.77
N TYR A 168 10.62 9.57 2.58
CA TYR A 168 10.50 8.13 2.41
C TYR A 168 9.08 7.61 2.75
N ASP A 169 8.38 8.21 3.71
CA ASP A 169 6.98 7.91 4.01
C ASP A 169 6.07 8.24 2.83
N SER A 170 6.34 9.32 2.07
CA SER A 170 5.52 9.71 0.92
C SER A 170 5.46 8.65 -0.17
N GLY A 171 6.51 7.85 -0.33
CA GLY A 171 6.53 6.74 -1.29
C GLY A 171 5.50 5.66 -0.99
N GLY A 172 5.24 5.39 0.30
CA GLY A 172 4.23 4.45 0.73
C GLY A 172 2.81 5.02 0.69
N VAL A 173 2.66 6.27 1.13
CA VAL A 173 1.35 6.94 1.22
C VAL A 173 0.67 7.14 -0.14
N THR A 174 1.43 7.31 -1.21
CA THR A 174 0.89 7.56 -2.56
C THR A 174 0.38 6.31 -3.27
N THR A 175 0.60 5.14 -2.71
CA THR A 175 0.18 3.85 -3.27
C THR A 175 -0.95 3.25 -2.42
N GLY A 176 -2.07 3.95 -2.37
CA GLY A 176 -3.23 3.61 -1.56
C GLY A 176 -4.34 2.87 -2.33
N PRO A 177 -5.56 2.89 -1.79
CA PRO A 177 -6.67 2.06 -2.24
C PRO A 177 -7.14 2.34 -3.67
N ILE A 178 -6.95 3.54 -4.20
CA ILE A 178 -7.34 3.89 -5.57
C ILE A 178 -6.22 3.59 -6.56
N THR A 179 -5.01 4.03 -6.23
CA THR A 179 -3.84 3.99 -7.10
C THR A 179 -3.40 2.56 -7.41
N VAL A 180 -3.34 1.70 -6.39
CA VAL A 180 -2.83 0.33 -6.52
C VAL A 180 -3.67 -0.54 -7.46
N PRO A 181 -5.00 -0.70 -7.29
CA PRO A 181 -5.80 -1.55 -8.17
C PRO A 181 -5.72 -1.12 -9.63
N PHE A 182 -5.63 0.19 -9.86
CA PHE A 182 -5.56 0.75 -11.21
C PHE A 182 -4.21 0.50 -11.88
N ILE A 183 -3.10 0.85 -11.22
CA ILE A 183 -1.74 0.69 -11.79
C ILE A 183 -1.43 -0.79 -12.02
N MET A 184 -1.78 -1.65 -11.07
CA MET A 184 -1.56 -3.08 -11.21
C MET A 184 -2.37 -3.67 -12.35
N ALA A 185 -3.66 -3.31 -12.48
CA ALA A 185 -4.50 -3.76 -13.56
C ALA A 185 -3.99 -3.28 -14.93
N MET A 186 -3.46 -2.04 -14.98
CA MET A 186 -2.82 -1.53 -16.19
C MET A 186 -1.60 -2.37 -16.60
N GLY A 187 -0.76 -2.76 -15.63
CA GLY A 187 0.38 -3.66 -15.86
C GLY A 187 -0.04 -5.02 -16.41
N VAL A 188 -1.09 -5.62 -15.81
CA VAL A 188 -1.66 -6.89 -16.30
C VAL A 188 -2.23 -6.72 -17.72
N GLY A 189 -2.94 -5.61 -17.98
CA GLY A 189 -3.48 -5.30 -19.30
C GLY A 189 -2.40 -5.18 -20.37
N MET A 190 -1.27 -4.54 -20.06
CA MET A 190 -0.11 -4.46 -20.96
C MET A 190 0.52 -5.85 -21.20
N ALA A 191 0.69 -6.62 -20.13
CA ALA A 191 1.27 -7.96 -20.22
C ALA A 191 0.38 -8.94 -21.01
N ALA A 192 -0.95 -8.82 -20.91
CA ALA A 192 -1.91 -9.71 -21.58
C ALA A 192 -1.83 -9.65 -23.13
N VAL A 193 -1.34 -8.55 -23.69
CA VAL A 193 -1.15 -8.41 -25.16
C VAL A 193 0.17 -9.03 -25.62
N ARG A 194 1.12 -9.16 -24.68
CA ARG A 194 2.44 -9.75 -24.95
C ARG A 194 2.37 -11.27 -24.76
N GLY A 195 2.84 -12.02 -25.74
CA GLY A 195 2.90 -13.49 -25.70
C GLY A 195 4.26 -14.04 -25.25
N ASP A 196 5.16 -13.19 -24.70
CA ASP A 196 6.52 -13.63 -24.33
C ASP A 196 6.59 -14.21 -22.90
N LYS A 197 7.65 -14.99 -22.65
CA LYS A 197 7.87 -15.69 -21.36
C LYS A 197 7.99 -14.73 -20.16
N ASN A 198 8.31 -13.45 -20.37
CA ASN A 198 8.52 -12.45 -19.34
C ASN A 198 7.28 -11.60 -19.07
N ALA A 199 6.20 -11.75 -19.86
CA ALA A 199 5.00 -10.94 -19.73
C ALA A 199 4.42 -10.97 -18.32
N ALA A 200 4.34 -12.15 -17.69
CA ALA A 200 3.83 -12.30 -16.32
C ALA A 200 4.70 -11.57 -15.28
N SER A 201 6.03 -11.61 -15.40
CA SER A 201 6.92 -10.90 -14.47
C SER A 201 6.94 -9.40 -14.72
N ASP A 202 6.76 -8.96 -15.97
CA ASP A 202 6.73 -7.55 -16.34
C ASP A 202 5.42 -6.84 -15.97
N SER A 203 4.35 -7.60 -15.66
CA SER A 203 3.09 -7.04 -15.14
C SER A 203 3.25 -6.42 -13.74
N PHE A 204 4.30 -6.77 -13.02
CA PHE A 204 4.67 -6.23 -11.72
C PHE A 204 5.81 -5.20 -11.81
N GLY A 205 5.99 -4.43 -10.75
CA GLY A 205 7.02 -3.40 -10.64
C GLY A 205 6.56 -2.01 -11.07
N LEU A 206 5.30 -1.84 -11.46
CA LEU A 206 4.75 -0.52 -11.80
C LEU A 206 4.48 0.31 -10.54
N VAL A 207 3.88 -0.30 -9.53
CA VAL A 207 3.63 0.34 -8.22
C VAL A 207 4.96 0.69 -7.57
N ALA A 208 5.92 -0.23 -7.60
CA ALA A 208 7.27 -0.04 -7.08
C ALA A 208 7.97 1.19 -7.67
N LEU A 209 7.97 1.32 -8.98
CA LEU A 209 8.60 2.47 -9.65
C LEU A 209 7.80 3.75 -9.36
N SER A 210 6.47 3.69 -9.37
CA SER A 210 5.62 4.83 -9.05
C SER A 210 5.84 5.36 -7.63
N SER A 211 6.21 4.50 -6.66
CA SER A 211 6.52 4.91 -5.28
C SER A 211 7.84 5.69 -5.15
N ILE A 212 8.79 5.50 -6.07
CA ILE A 212 10.07 6.21 -6.06
C ILE A 212 9.90 7.69 -6.42
N GLY A 213 8.94 7.99 -7.31
CA GLY A 213 8.63 9.36 -7.74
C GLY A 213 8.29 10.32 -6.59
N PRO A 214 7.34 9.97 -5.73
CA PRO A 214 7.02 10.72 -4.51
C PRO A 214 8.21 10.97 -3.61
N ILE A 215 9.00 9.91 -3.33
CA ILE A 215 10.19 10.05 -2.49
C ILE A 215 11.13 11.11 -3.07
N LEU A 216 11.44 11.00 -4.35
CA LEU A 216 12.31 11.95 -5.02
C LEU A 216 11.72 13.37 -5.04
N ALA A 217 10.41 13.51 -5.31
CA ALA A 217 9.73 14.80 -5.32
C ALA A 217 9.81 15.48 -3.94
N VAL A 218 9.55 14.75 -2.85
CA VAL A 218 9.59 15.29 -1.49
C VAL A 218 11.05 15.57 -1.04
N LEU A 219 12.01 14.72 -1.41
CA LEU A 219 13.43 15.01 -1.18
C LEU A 219 13.84 16.32 -1.86
N LEU A 220 13.46 16.53 -3.11
CA LEU A 220 13.75 17.77 -3.84
C LEU A 220 13.06 18.98 -3.18
N LEU A 221 11.79 18.85 -2.76
CA LEU A 221 11.12 19.89 -1.99
C LEU A 221 11.86 20.22 -0.70
N GLY A 222 12.39 19.21 0.00
CA GLY A 222 13.20 19.39 1.20
C GLY A 222 14.49 20.18 1.00
N CYS A 223 15.04 20.21 -0.23
CA CYS A 223 16.19 21.07 -0.57
C CYS A 223 15.80 22.56 -0.68
N PHE A 224 14.56 22.87 -1.07
CA PHE A 224 14.08 24.24 -1.30
C PHE A 224 13.32 24.83 -0.10
N PHE A 225 12.54 23.99 0.57
CA PHE A 225 11.75 24.38 1.75
C PHE A 225 12.52 24.04 3.02
N ASN A 226 13.19 25.04 3.62
CA ASN A 226 13.92 24.83 4.87
C ASN A 226 12.99 25.05 6.08
N PRO A 227 12.58 24.02 6.80
CA PRO A 227 11.59 24.13 7.87
C PRO A 227 12.25 24.45 9.21
N GLN A 228 12.96 25.54 9.32
CA GLN A 228 13.55 25.92 10.62
C GLN A 228 12.47 26.17 11.70
N ASN A 229 11.22 26.42 11.31
CA ASN A 229 10.09 26.74 12.19
C ASN A 229 8.89 25.78 12.05
N ALA A 230 9.05 24.60 11.47
CA ALA A 230 7.96 23.64 11.38
C ALA A 230 7.72 22.97 12.75
N ALA A 231 6.90 23.61 13.55
CA ALA A 231 6.33 22.97 14.74
C ALA A 231 5.19 22.03 14.30
N TYR A 232 5.31 20.76 14.65
CA TYR A 232 4.19 19.84 14.54
C TYR A 232 3.03 20.32 15.42
N THR A 233 1.83 20.42 14.85
CA THR A 233 0.63 20.74 15.63
C THR A 233 0.07 19.43 16.18
N PRO A 234 0.01 19.22 17.49
CA PRO A 234 -0.49 18.00 18.10
C PRO A 234 -1.90 17.66 17.60
N THR A 235 -2.12 16.41 17.25
CA THR A 235 -3.45 15.92 16.86
C THR A 235 -4.38 16.01 18.07
N VAL A 236 -5.43 16.79 17.96
CA VAL A 236 -6.46 16.89 18.99
C VAL A 236 -7.29 15.61 18.97
N VAL A 237 -7.20 14.81 20.03
CA VAL A 237 -8.09 13.67 20.22
C VAL A 237 -9.45 14.21 20.67
N PRO A 238 -10.56 13.89 19.98
CA PRO A 238 -11.88 14.36 20.39
C PRO A 238 -12.23 13.83 21.80
N GLU A 239 -12.65 14.71 22.69
CA GLU A 239 -13.23 14.30 23.95
C GLU A 239 -14.66 13.79 23.72
N VAL A 240 -14.87 12.51 23.90
CA VAL A 240 -16.13 11.82 23.63
C VAL A 240 -16.61 11.16 24.92
N ALA A 241 -17.57 11.77 25.60
CA ALA A 241 -18.10 11.26 26.85
C ALA A 241 -19.36 10.39 26.68
N THR A 242 -20.16 10.66 25.66
CA THR A 242 -21.46 10.03 25.45
C THR A 242 -21.59 9.38 24.08
N THR A 243 -22.52 8.43 23.94
CA THR A 243 -22.87 7.84 22.63
C THR A 243 -23.42 8.88 21.66
N LYS A 244 -24.01 9.97 22.15
CA LYS A 244 -24.44 11.10 21.33
C LYS A 244 -23.24 11.82 20.72
N ASP A 245 -22.17 12.03 21.48
CA ASP A 245 -20.95 12.68 21.00
C ASP A 245 -20.29 11.82 19.93
N VAL A 246 -20.26 10.47 20.11
CA VAL A 246 -19.83 9.53 19.07
C VAL A 246 -20.62 9.73 17.77
N ALA A 247 -21.95 9.73 17.88
CA ALA A 247 -22.80 9.88 16.70
C ALA A 247 -22.61 11.24 16.02
N LEU A 248 -22.43 12.32 16.77
CA LEU A 248 -22.15 13.65 16.24
C LEU A 248 -20.79 13.74 15.56
N THR A 249 -19.76 13.10 16.12
CA THR A 249 -18.41 13.06 15.54
C THR A 249 -18.42 12.35 14.19
N PHE A 250 -19.07 11.19 14.09
CA PHE A 250 -19.22 10.49 12.80
C PHE A 250 -20.12 11.25 11.83
N ALA A 251 -21.24 11.85 12.30
CA ALA A 251 -22.12 12.66 11.47
C ALA A 251 -21.42 13.92 10.92
N GLY A 252 -20.52 14.51 11.70
CA GLY A 252 -19.70 15.66 11.25
C GLY A 252 -18.58 15.25 10.28
N GLY A 253 -17.95 14.08 10.49
CA GLY A 253 -16.89 13.58 9.62
C GLY A 253 -17.41 13.04 8.28
N LEU A 254 -18.56 12.39 8.27
CA LEU A 254 -19.10 11.72 7.08
C LEU A 254 -19.24 12.64 5.84
N PRO A 255 -19.81 13.88 5.93
CA PRO A 255 -19.89 14.79 4.79
C PRO A 255 -18.53 15.20 4.24
N HIS A 256 -17.52 15.33 5.12
CA HIS A 256 -16.14 15.63 4.72
C HIS A 256 -15.61 14.51 3.81
N TYR A 257 -15.67 13.24 4.27
CA TYR A 257 -15.20 12.09 3.47
C TYR A 257 -16.06 11.84 2.23
N MET A 258 -17.36 12.13 2.28
CA MET A 258 -18.21 12.08 1.07
C MET A 258 -17.71 13.05 -0.01
N THR A 259 -17.34 14.26 0.37
CA THR A 259 -16.84 15.28 -0.57
C THR A 259 -15.42 14.92 -1.06
N GLU A 260 -14.54 14.50 -0.16
CA GLU A 260 -13.18 14.12 -0.46
C GLU A 260 -13.13 12.95 -1.45
N VAL A 261 -13.86 11.88 -1.17
CA VAL A 261 -13.92 10.69 -2.04
C VAL A 261 -14.64 11.01 -3.36
N ALA A 262 -15.65 11.88 -3.37
CA ALA A 262 -16.29 12.31 -4.60
C ALA A 262 -15.29 13.05 -5.50
N MET A 263 -14.53 14.00 -4.96
CA MET A 263 -13.48 14.71 -5.70
C MET A 263 -12.37 13.78 -6.18
N SER A 264 -12.06 12.74 -5.43
CA SER A 264 -11.04 11.74 -5.78
C SER A 264 -11.49 10.81 -6.92
N ILE A 265 -12.73 10.34 -6.90
CA ILE A 265 -13.25 9.38 -7.89
C ILE A 265 -13.67 10.08 -9.20
N LEU A 266 -14.12 11.32 -9.14
CA LEU A 266 -14.64 12.05 -10.30
C LEU A 266 -13.66 12.11 -11.49
N PRO A 267 -12.36 12.40 -11.30
CA PRO A 267 -11.39 12.39 -12.40
C PRO A 267 -11.26 11.00 -13.06
N ILE A 268 -11.34 9.94 -12.28
CA ILE A 268 -11.22 8.56 -12.79
C ILE A 268 -12.48 8.18 -13.59
N VAL A 269 -13.64 8.59 -13.10
CA VAL A 269 -14.92 8.43 -13.85
C VAL A 269 -14.87 9.21 -15.16
N ALA A 270 -14.33 10.44 -15.17
CA ALA A 270 -14.14 11.22 -16.38
C ALA A 270 -13.21 10.51 -17.38
N VAL A 271 -12.07 9.97 -16.88
CA VAL A 271 -11.17 9.14 -17.69
C VAL A 271 -11.89 7.93 -18.27
N PHE A 272 -12.73 7.24 -17.49
CA PHE A 272 -13.52 6.11 -18.01
C PHE A 272 -14.42 6.54 -19.18
N PHE A 273 -15.12 7.67 -19.07
CA PHE A 273 -15.98 8.15 -20.15
C PHE A 273 -15.17 8.57 -21.38
N ILE A 274 -14.05 9.30 -21.21
CA ILE A 274 -13.15 9.67 -22.31
C ILE A 274 -12.62 8.41 -23.01
N PHE A 275 -12.13 7.45 -22.24
CA PHE A 275 -11.64 6.18 -22.75
C PHE A 275 -12.73 5.41 -23.52
N GLN A 276 -13.95 5.38 -22.98
CA GLN A 276 -15.08 4.73 -23.63
C GLN A 276 -15.50 5.43 -24.94
N MET A 277 -15.47 6.78 -24.98
CA MET A 277 -15.76 7.54 -26.18
C MET A 277 -14.73 7.30 -27.29
N MET A 278 -13.46 7.18 -26.91
CA MET A 278 -12.37 6.96 -27.88
C MET A 278 -12.30 5.52 -28.40
N THR A 279 -12.58 4.54 -27.53
CA THR A 279 -12.30 3.12 -27.87
C THR A 279 -13.55 2.28 -28.12
N HIS A 280 -14.72 2.73 -27.67
CA HIS A 280 -16.00 1.98 -27.70
C HIS A 280 -15.89 0.55 -27.18
N ARG A 281 -14.90 0.29 -26.29
CA ARG A 281 -14.52 -1.05 -25.84
C ARG A 281 -15.61 -1.77 -25.07
N TYR A 282 -16.34 -1.02 -24.20
CA TYR A 282 -17.32 -1.64 -23.30
C TYR A 282 -18.72 -1.58 -23.88
N GLN A 283 -19.39 -2.74 -23.93
CA GLN A 283 -20.80 -2.86 -24.26
C GLN A 283 -21.71 -2.24 -23.17
N LYS A 284 -22.98 -1.96 -23.48
CA LYS A 284 -23.95 -1.33 -22.55
C LYS A 284 -24.01 -2.04 -21.18
N ARG A 285 -24.01 -3.38 -21.16
CA ARG A 285 -24.04 -4.18 -19.90
C ARG A 285 -22.75 -4.01 -19.07
N GLN A 286 -21.59 -4.01 -19.75
CA GLN A 286 -20.31 -3.82 -19.09
C GLN A 286 -20.15 -2.39 -18.55
N ARG A 287 -20.56 -1.36 -19.31
CA ARG A 287 -20.58 0.04 -18.83
C ARG A 287 -21.41 0.20 -17.58
N ARG A 288 -22.64 -0.39 -17.55
CA ARG A 288 -23.48 -0.35 -16.35
C ARG A 288 -22.79 -1.04 -15.16
N ARG A 289 -22.10 -2.16 -15.39
CA ARG A 289 -21.36 -2.87 -14.34
C ARG A 289 -20.22 -2.01 -13.77
N VAL A 290 -19.45 -1.33 -14.63
CA VAL A 290 -18.37 -0.41 -14.20
C VAL A 290 -18.93 0.77 -13.42
N MET A 291 -20.03 1.38 -13.86
CA MET A 291 -20.68 2.49 -13.14
C MET A 291 -21.19 2.07 -11.76
N VAL A 292 -21.80 0.89 -11.65
CA VAL A 292 -22.18 0.32 -10.34
C VAL A 292 -20.94 0.04 -9.49
N GLY A 293 -19.84 -0.40 -10.11
CA GLY A 293 -18.55 -0.55 -9.45
C GLY A 293 -18.02 0.75 -8.86
N PHE A 294 -18.07 1.85 -9.60
CA PHE A 294 -17.71 3.17 -9.08
C PHE A 294 -18.59 3.61 -7.90
N ALA A 295 -19.89 3.33 -7.95
CA ALA A 295 -20.78 3.61 -6.81
C ALA A 295 -20.41 2.78 -5.56
N TYR A 296 -20.08 1.50 -5.73
CA TYR A 296 -19.57 0.66 -4.63
C TYR A 296 -18.20 1.15 -4.11
N THR A 297 -17.28 1.54 -5.00
CA THR A 297 -15.98 2.12 -4.62
C THR A 297 -16.19 3.40 -3.81
N TYR A 298 -17.06 4.29 -4.26
CA TYR A 298 -17.39 5.53 -3.57
C TYR A 298 -17.93 5.27 -2.17
N ALA A 299 -19.02 4.51 -2.07
CA ALA A 299 -19.63 4.21 -0.77
C ALA A 299 -18.66 3.46 0.16
N GLY A 300 -17.90 2.52 -0.41
CA GLY A 300 -16.88 1.75 0.32
C GLY A 300 -15.77 2.62 0.88
N LEU A 301 -15.19 3.53 0.09
CA LEU A 301 -14.13 4.43 0.54
C LEU A 301 -14.63 5.45 1.56
N VAL A 302 -15.83 6.01 1.38
CA VAL A 302 -16.42 6.94 2.36
C VAL A 302 -16.54 6.29 3.73
N LEU A 303 -17.12 5.09 3.80
CA LEU A 303 -17.27 4.35 5.06
C LEU A 303 -15.92 3.94 5.63
N PHE A 304 -15.01 3.47 4.79
CA PHE A 304 -13.67 3.06 5.18
C PHE A 304 -12.88 4.23 5.78
N LEU A 305 -12.75 5.35 5.06
CA LEU A 305 -11.99 6.51 5.52
C LEU A 305 -12.61 7.16 6.76
N CYS A 306 -13.94 7.25 6.81
CA CYS A 306 -14.65 7.72 8.00
C CYS A 306 -14.34 6.80 9.20
N GLY A 307 -14.41 5.48 9.03
CA GLY A 307 -14.09 4.51 10.08
C GLY A 307 -12.65 4.58 10.55
N VAL A 308 -11.69 4.70 9.63
CA VAL A 308 -10.25 4.76 9.95
C VAL A 308 -9.90 6.09 10.61
N ASN A 309 -10.25 7.22 10.01
CA ASN A 309 -9.81 8.51 10.51
C ASN A 309 -10.56 8.95 11.78
N VAL A 310 -11.87 8.72 11.85
CA VAL A 310 -12.68 9.10 13.02
C VAL A 310 -12.56 8.07 14.14
N GLY A 311 -12.53 6.76 13.81
CA GLY A 311 -12.53 5.69 14.80
C GLY A 311 -11.14 5.23 15.24
N PHE A 312 -10.26 4.93 14.28
CA PHE A 312 -8.96 4.31 14.55
C PHE A 312 -7.85 5.33 14.86
N GLY A 313 -7.79 6.45 14.15
CA GLY A 313 -6.73 7.44 14.29
C GLY A 313 -6.57 7.96 15.72
N PRO A 314 -7.64 8.49 16.35
CA PRO A 314 -7.59 8.96 17.74
C PRO A 314 -7.16 7.87 18.74
N VAL A 315 -7.65 6.64 18.53
CA VAL A 315 -7.29 5.49 19.40
C VAL A 315 -5.82 5.12 19.23
N GLY A 316 -5.28 5.19 18.01
CA GLY A 316 -3.84 5.01 17.78
C GLY A 316 -3.02 5.98 18.64
N THR A 317 -3.35 7.27 18.62
CA THR A 317 -2.67 8.30 19.42
C THR A 317 -2.77 8.03 20.93
N VAL A 318 -3.99 7.73 21.43
CA VAL A 318 -4.21 7.41 22.86
C VAL A 318 -3.41 6.19 23.28
N LEU A 319 -3.45 5.13 22.48
CA LEU A 319 -2.70 3.90 22.73
C LEU A 319 -1.18 4.16 22.77
N GLY A 320 -0.67 4.97 21.81
CA GLY A 320 0.73 5.38 21.78
C GLY A 320 1.15 6.14 23.03
N ARG A 321 0.38 7.16 23.42
CA ARG A 321 0.64 7.96 24.62
C ARG A 321 0.66 7.11 25.88
N SER A 322 -0.28 6.20 26.05
CA SER A 322 -0.42 5.38 27.24
C SER A 322 0.67 4.32 27.37
N LEU A 323 1.00 3.64 26.26
CA LEU A 323 2.05 2.62 26.24
C LEU A 323 3.47 3.22 26.39
N ALA A 324 3.66 4.49 26.02
CA ALA A 324 4.95 5.17 26.15
C ALA A 324 5.26 5.67 27.56
N GLN A 325 4.36 5.51 28.53
CA GLN A 325 4.59 5.95 29.91
C GLN A 325 5.77 5.21 30.57
N PRO A 326 6.45 5.84 31.55
CA PRO A 326 7.51 5.21 32.32
C PRO A 326 7.06 3.88 32.91
N GLY A 327 7.79 2.81 32.68
CA GLY A 327 7.45 1.44 33.12
C GLY A 327 6.88 0.54 32.00
N TYR A 328 6.21 1.09 31.00
CA TYR A 328 5.60 0.31 29.91
C TYR A 328 6.21 0.54 28.53
N LYS A 329 7.11 1.52 28.36
CA LYS A 329 7.66 1.94 27.05
C LYS A 329 8.23 0.80 26.18
N TRP A 330 8.83 -0.22 26.82
CA TRP A 330 9.37 -1.38 26.08
C TRP A 330 8.29 -2.33 25.58
N LEU A 331 7.07 -2.31 26.16
CA LEU A 331 5.92 -3.07 25.66
C LEU A 331 5.42 -2.53 24.32
N LEU A 332 5.77 -1.28 24.00
CA LEU A 332 5.45 -0.69 22.69
C LEU A 332 5.95 -1.54 21.53
N VAL A 333 7.14 -2.15 21.68
CA VAL A 333 7.76 -2.99 20.62
C VAL A 333 6.96 -4.27 20.38
N PRO A 334 6.75 -5.18 21.35
CA PRO A 334 6.01 -6.42 21.09
C PRO A 334 4.52 -6.17 20.79
N ILE A 335 3.89 -5.14 21.38
CA ILE A 335 2.52 -4.76 21.07
C ILE A 335 2.45 -4.19 19.64
N GLY A 336 3.38 -3.34 19.25
CA GLY A 336 3.50 -2.85 17.87
C GLY A 336 3.69 -3.98 16.86
N MET A 337 4.52 -4.98 17.18
CA MET A 337 4.69 -6.18 16.36
C MET A 337 3.38 -6.96 16.20
N LEU A 338 2.63 -7.14 17.27
CA LEU A 338 1.34 -7.83 17.27
C LEU A 338 0.32 -7.06 16.42
N ILE A 339 0.22 -5.76 16.60
CA ILE A 339 -0.64 -4.87 15.82
C ILE A 339 -0.24 -4.94 14.33
N GLY A 340 1.05 -4.79 14.02
CA GLY A 340 1.59 -4.85 12.67
C GLY A 340 1.28 -6.17 11.95
N PHE A 341 1.30 -7.29 12.66
CA PHE A 341 0.95 -8.60 12.09
C PHE A 341 -0.49 -8.68 11.58
N PHE A 342 -1.42 -8.03 12.26
CA PHE A 342 -2.84 -8.09 11.90
C PHE A 342 -3.29 -6.92 11.04
N ILE A 343 -2.69 -5.74 11.18
CA ILE A 343 -3.13 -4.51 10.49
C ILE A 343 -3.01 -4.62 8.98
N VAL A 344 -1.98 -5.31 8.50
CA VAL A 344 -1.75 -5.54 7.06
C VAL A 344 -2.91 -6.30 6.38
N LYS A 345 -3.61 -7.14 7.13
CA LYS A 345 -4.78 -7.86 6.61
C LYS A 345 -5.99 -6.94 6.44
N ALA A 346 -6.08 -5.89 7.25
CA ALA A 346 -7.12 -4.87 7.16
C ALA A 346 -6.83 -3.82 6.08
N GLU A 347 -5.70 -3.92 5.36
CA GLU A 347 -5.37 -3.04 4.25
C GLU A 347 -6.08 -3.48 2.96
N PRO A 348 -7.00 -2.64 2.40
CA PRO A 348 -7.79 -3.04 1.24
C PRO A 348 -6.95 -3.34 0.00
N ALA A 349 -5.90 -2.56 -0.23
CA ALA A 349 -5.03 -2.68 -1.39
C ALA A 349 -4.25 -4.02 -1.41
N ILE A 350 -3.89 -4.55 -0.24
CA ILE A 350 -3.23 -5.87 -0.11
C ILE A 350 -4.13 -7.00 -0.58
N GLN A 351 -5.43 -6.92 -0.33
CA GLN A 351 -6.36 -7.94 -0.79
C GLN A 351 -6.45 -7.97 -2.32
N VAL A 352 -6.40 -6.80 -2.96
CA VAL A 352 -6.35 -6.68 -4.42
C VAL A 352 -5.03 -7.24 -4.97
N LEU A 353 -3.89 -6.85 -4.39
CA LEU A 353 -2.57 -7.36 -4.75
C LEU A 353 -2.51 -8.89 -4.69
N ASN A 354 -2.94 -9.49 -3.59
CA ASN A 354 -2.87 -10.93 -3.38
C ASN A 354 -3.68 -11.72 -4.42
N ARG A 355 -4.87 -11.22 -4.80
CA ARG A 355 -5.69 -11.83 -5.85
C ARG A 355 -5.02 -11.72 -7.21
N GLN A 356 -4.42 -10.58 -7.49
CA GLN A 356 -3.73 -10.36 -8.75
C GLN A 356 -2.49 -11.25 -8.87
N ILE A 357 -1.70 -11.38 -7.80
CA ILE A 357 -0.57 -12.33 -7.74
C ILE A 357 -1.06 -13.75 -7.99
N GLN A 358 -2.13 -14.18 -7.30
CA GLN A 358 -2.70 -15.51 -7.49
C GLN A 358 -3.17 -15.74 -8.93
N SER A 359 -3.82 -14.76 -9.55
CA SER A 359 -4.29 -14.82 -10.93
C SER A 359 -3.13 -14.91 -11.93
N VAL A 360 -2.15 -14.00 -11.82
CA VAL A 360 -1.00 -13.94 -12.76
C VAL A 360 -0.09 -15.15 -12.64
N THR A 361 0.05 -15.70 -11.42
CA THR A 361 0.89 -16.90 -11.17
C THR A 361 0.12 -18.21 -11.31
N SER A 362 -1.14 -18.17 -11.79
CA SER A 362 -2.02 -19.35 -11.90
C SER A 362 -2.07 -20.17 -10.60
N GLY A 363 -2.05 -19.48 -9.45
CA GLY A 363 -2.10 -20.09 -8.12
C GLY A 363 -0.77 -20.64 -7.59
N ALA A 364 0.34 -20.54 -8.32
CA ALA A 364 1.66 -21.00 -7.84
C ALA A 364 2.09 -20.27 -6.56
N ILE A 365 1.73 -19.00 -6.41
CA ILE A 365 1.87 -18.23 -5.18
C ILE A 365 0.46 -18.05 -4.59
N SER A 366 0.18 -18.74 -3.49
CA SER A 366 -1.14 -18.65 -2.86
C SER A 366 -1.30 -17.35 -2.07
N ALA A 367 -2.50 -16.77 -2.10
CA ALA A 367 -2.85 -15.57 -1.32
C ALA A 367 -2.58 -15.77 0.19
N ARG A 368 -2.76 -17.00 0.72
CA ARG A 368 -2.47 -17.32 2.14
C ARG A 368 -0.98 -17.22 2.48
N ALA A 369 -0.11 -17.71 1.60
CA ALA A 369 1.34 -17.64 1.78
C ALA A 369 1.80 -16.17 1.72
N MET A 370 1.27 -15.41 0.78
CA MET A 370 1.55 -14.00 0.61
C MET A 370 1.10 -13.18 1.84
N ASN A 371 -0.15 -13.39 2.31
CA ASN A 371 -0.65 -12.73 3.51
C ASN A 371 0.19 -13.03 4.75
N ARG A 372 0.64 -14.27 4.96
CA ARG A 372 1.51 -14.63 6.09
C ARG A 372 2.87 -13.95 5.98
N CYS A 373 3.46 -13.97 4.80
CA CYS A 373 4.75 -13.34 4.52
C CYS A 373 4.69 -11.83 4.81
N LEU A 374 3.69 -11.15 4.29
CA LEU A 374 3.47 -9.72 4.51
C LEU A 374 3.17 -9.41 5.99
N SER A 375 2.34 -10.22 6.66
CA SER A 375 2.06 -10.05 8.09
C SER A 375 3.32 -10.14 8.95
N ILE A 376 4.21 -11.10 8.67
CA ILE A 376 5.49 -11.22 9.37
C ILE A 376 6.39 -10.01 9.07
N GLY A 377 6.51 -9.63 7.79
CA GLY A 377 7.29 -8.47 7.37
C GLY A 377 6.84 -7.20 8.08
N VAL A 378 5.54 -6.87 8.03
CA VAL A 378 4.98 -5.68 8.67
C VAL A 378 5.06 -5.76 10.20
N SER A 379 4.92 -6.95 10.80
CA SER A 379 5.15 -7.13 12.23
C SER A 379 6.56 -6.69 12.63
N VAL A 380 7.57 -7.14 11.90
CA VAL A 380 8.98 -6.75 12.15
C VAL A 380 9.17 -5.25 11.94
N SER A 381 8.60 -4.65 10.89
CA SER A 381 8.76 -3.23 10.63
C SER A 381 8.14 -2.35 11.70
N VAL A 382 6.92 -2.70 12.16
CA VAL A 382 6.28 -1.93 13.25
C VAL A 382 7.06 -2.08 14.55
N GLY A 383 7.60 -3.28 14.81
CA GLY A 383 8.52 -3.47 15.95
C GLY A 383 9.76 -2.58 15.86
N LEU A 384 10.39 -2.49 14.69
CA LEU A 384 11.54 -1.61 14.45
C LEU A 384 11.15 -0.12 14.56
N ALA A 385 9.98 0.25 14.06
CA ALA A 385 9.46 1.60 14.19
C ALA A 385 9.24 1.99 15.66
N MET A 386 8.61 1.12 16.45
CA MET A 386 8.40 1.35 17.88
C MET A 386 9.73 1.35 18.65
N LEU A 387 10.65 0.45 18.33
CA LEU A 387 12.01 0.46 18.89
C LEU A 387 12.70 1.80 18.63
N ARG A 388 12.58 2.33 17.42
CA ARG A 388 13.14 3.62 17.04
C ARG A 388 12.53 4.77 17.84
N VAL A 389 11.21 4.79 18.02
CA VAL A 389 10.53 5.81 18.83
C VAL A 389 11.02 5.78 20.29
N VAL A 390 11.26 4.58 20.84
CA VAL A 390 11.74 4.43 22.23
C VAL A 390 13.21 4.82 22.38
N THR A 391 14.04 4.59 21.36
CA THR A 391 15.51 4.76 21.44
C THR A 391 16.04 6.01 20.75
N GLY A 392 15.23 6.69 19.92
CA GLY A 392 15.66 7.87 19.14
C GLY A 392 16.64 7.54 17.99
N ILE A 393 16.71 6.28 17.52
CA ILE A 393 17.60 5.89 16.42
C ILE A 393 17.13 6.57 15.12
N PRO A 394 18.02 7.30 14.40
CA PRO A 394 17.66 7.91 13.12
C PRO A 394 17.18 6.87 12.10
N VAL A 395 16.11 7.20 11.37
CA VAL A 395 15.47 6.28 10.40
C VAL A 395 16.44 5.79 9.32
N ALA A 396 17.40 6.62 8.92
CA ALA A 396 18.40 6.29 7.90
C ALA A 396 19.23 5.04 8.24
N TYR A 397 19.56 4.83 9.53
CA TYR A 397 20.32 3.65 9.97
C TYR A 397 19.59 2.32 9.77
N ILE A 398 18.27 2.35 9.59
CA ILE A 398 17.46 1.15 9.31
C ILE A 398 17.12 1.09 7.83
N LEU A 399 16.69 2.23 7.24
CA LEU A 399 16.27 2.27 5.84
C LEU A 399 17.40 1.96 4.85
N LEU A 400 18.58 2.59 5.02
CA LEU A 400 19.67 2.40 4.07
C LEU A 400 20.18 0.95 4.02
N PRO A 401 20.52 0.30 5.14
CA PRO A 401 20.91 -1.11 5.11
C PRO A 401 19.78 -2.01 4.62
N GLY A 402 18.53 -1.70 4.97
CA GLY A 402 17.35 -2.45 4.52
C GLY A 402 17.18 -2.40 3.01
N TYR A 403 17.31 -1.23 2.39
CA TYR A 403 17.26 -1.11 0.92
C TYR A 403 18.46 -1.79 0.25
N VAL A 404 19.67 -1.68 0.82
CA VAL A 404 20.85 -2.39 0.29
C VAL A 404 20.59 -3.91 0.31
N LEU A 405 20.02 -4.44 1.39
CA LEU A 405 19.67 -5.86 1.49
C LEU A 405 18.58 -6.23 0.45
N ALA A 406 17.51 -5.43 0.33
CA ALA A 406 16.44 -5.68 -0.63
C ALA A 406 16.93 -5.63 -2.08
N LEU A 407 17.79 -4.67 -2.41
CA LEU A 407 18.42 -4.59 -3.74
C LEU A 407 19.37 -5.75 -4.01
N GLY A 408 20.18 -6.16 -3.02
CA GLY A 408 21.04 -7.34 -3.11
C GLY A 408 20.26 -8.62 -3.38
N LEU A 409 19.16 -8.84 -2.65
CA LEU A 409 18.26 -9.97 -2.87
C LEU A 409 17.64 -9.99 -4.27
N SER A 410 17.40 -8.83 -4.88
CA SER A 410 16.78 -8.72 -6.22
C SER A 410 17.60 -9.38 -7.34
N PHE A 411 18.88 -9.65 -7.14
CA PHE A 411 19.74 -10.38 -8.08
C PHE A 411 19.72 -11.91 -7.85
N VAL A 412 19.22 -12.35 -6.70
CA VAL A 412 19.23 -13.77 -6.31
C VAL A 412 17.89 -14.44 -6.60
N VAL A 413 16.79 -13.70 -6.51
CA VAL A 413 15.42 -14.24 -6.66
C VAL A 413 14.94 -14.23 -8.11
N PRO A 414 13.95 -15.07 -8.48
CA PRO A 414 13.31 -14.98 -9.78
C PRO A 414 12.68 -13.58 -10.04
N PRO A 415 12.75 -13.03 -11.27
CA PRO A 415 12.30 -11.67 -11.57
C PRO A 415 10.87 -11.33 -11.15
N ILE A 416 9.96 -12.30 -11.20
CA ILE A 416 8.58 -12.11 -10.74
C ILE A 416 8.50 -11.77 -9.24
N PHE A 417 9.34 -12.39 -8.40
CA PHE A 417 9.38 -12.09 -6.98
C PHE A 417 9.94 -10.70 -6.69
N VAL A 418 10.85 -10.19 -7.53
CA VAL A 418 11.34 -8.81 -7.42
C VAL A 418 10.18 -7.83 -7.64
N GLY A 419 9.43 -8.00 -8.72
CA GLY A 419 8.28 -7.15 -9.01
C GLY A 419 7.23 -7.20 -7.90
N ILE A 420 6.82 -8.41 -7.48
CA ILE A 420 5.85 -8.61 -6.40
C ILE A 420 6.36 -8.00 -5.08
N ALA A 421 7.62 -8.20 -4.72
CA ALA A 421 8.20 -7.69 -3.49
C ALA A 421 8.13 -6.16 -3.44
N PHE A 422 8.66 -5.49 -4.46
CA PHE A 422 8.72 -4.04 -4.49
C PHE A 422 7.32 -3.39 -4.65
N ASP A 423 6.40 -4.01 -5.39
CA ASP A 423 4.99 -3.57 -5.41
C ASP A 423 4.33 -3.75 -4.03
N SER A 424 4.63 -4.87 -3.33
CA SER A 424 4.06 -5.15 -2.01
C SER A 424 4.46 -4.11 -0.96
N GLY A 425 5.65 -3.55 -1.04
CA GLY A 425 6.11 -2.50 -0.14
C GLY A 425 5.23 -1.26 -0.21
N GLY A 426 4.99 -0.75 -1.42
CA GLY A 426 4.08 0.36 -1.61
C GLY A 426 2.66 0.05 -1.13
N VAL A 427 2.16 -1.15 -1.44
CA VAL A 427 0.78 -1.55 -1.11
C VAL A 427 0.57 -1.77 0.39
N ALA A 428 1.59 -2.20 1.14
CA ALA A 428 1.48 -2.48 2.57
C ALA A 428 1.38 -1.22 3.45
N SER A 429 1.75 -0.07 2.93
CA SER A 429 1.84 1.20 3.65
C SER A 429 0.67 2.15 3.39
N GLY A 430 -0.53 1.62 3.16
CA GLY A 430 -1.75 2.38 2.87
C GLY A 430 -2.45 2.97 4.11
N PRO A 431 -3.79 3.24 4.00
CA PRO A 431 -4.57 3.98 5.00
C PRO A 431 -4.45 3.49 6.43
N MET A 432 -4.39 2.18 6.64
CA MET A 432 -4.28 1.65 8.02
C MET A 432 -2.93 1.99 8.66
N THR A 433 -1.87 2.09 7.88
CA THR A 433 -0.55 2.49 8.36
C THR A 433 -0.50 3.99 8.66
N THR A 434 -1.05 4.81 7.76
CA THR A 434 -1.01 6.28 7.88
C THR A 434 -1.96 6.82 8.94
N THR A 435 -3.12 6.18 9.16
CA THR A 435 -4.16 6.70 10.05
C THR A 435 -4.24 5.99 11.40
N PHE A 436 -3.52 4.88 11.60
CA PHE A 436 -3.46 4.19 12.90
C PHE A 436 -2.02 4.01 13.40
N LEU A 437 -1.11 3.45 12.61
CA LEU A 437 0.27 3.20 13.06
C LEU A 437 1.08 4.50 13.20
N LEU A 438 0.92 5.44 12.28
CA LEU A 438 1.61 6.72 12.38
C LEU A 438 1.09 7.54 13.58
N PRO A 439 -0.21 7.69 13.84
CA PRO A 439 -0.72 8.28 15.07
C PRO A 439 -0.26 7.56 16.34
N LEU A 440 -0.16 6.23 16.33
CA LEU A 440 0.41 5.45 17.46
C LEU A 440 1.87 5.87 17.72
N SER A 441 2.67 5.99 16.68
CA SER A 441 4.06 6.43 16.75
C SER A 441 4.18 7.87 17.25
N ILE A 442 3.32 8.76 16.73
CA ILE A 442 3.28 10.17 17.13
C ILE A 442 2.93 10.31 18.61
N GLY A 443 1.85 9.65 19.06
CA GLY A 443 1.44 9.68 20.46
C GLY A 443 2.51 9.14 21.42
N ALA A 444 3.21 8.08 21.01
CA ALA A 444 4.33 7.54 21.77
C ALA A 444 5.52 8.53 21.82
N CYS A 445 5.88 9.13 20.69
CA CYS A 445 6.97 10.09 20.58
C CYS A 445 6.72 11.34 21.43
N GLU A 446 5.51 11.89 21.39
CA GLU A 446 5.10 13.04 22.21
C GLU A 446 5.28 12.76 23.70
N THR A 447 4.87 11.57 24.17
CA THR A 447 4.96 11.18 25.59
C THR A 447 6.41 10.97 26.02
N LEU A 448 7.26 10.47 25.12
CA LEU A 448 8.69 10.28 25.39
C LEU A 448 9.51 11.58 25.29
N GLY A 449 8.88 12.69 24.85
CA GLY A 449 9.56 13.98 24.64
C GLY A 449 10.49 14.00 23.43
N GLY A 450 10.30 13.09 22.47
CA GLY A 450 11.03 13.03 21.22
C GLY A 450 10.58 14.08 20.20
N ASN A 451 11.31 14.18 19.09
CA ASN A 451 10.94 15.04 17.98
C ASN A 451 10.07 14.25 16.99
N VAL A 452 8.79 14.64 16.86
CA VAL A 452 7.82 13.93 16.01
C VAL A 452 8.33 13.80 14.56
N MET A 453 8.96 14.84 14.00
CA MET A 453 9.40 14.83 12.60
C MET A 453 10.59 13.89 12.34
N THR A 454 11.46 13.67 13.33
CA THR A 454 12.61 12.77 13.19
C THR A 454 12.34 11.38 13.76
N ASP A 455 11.53 11.25 14.82
CA ASP A 455 11.44 10.02 15.60
C ASP A 455 10.12 9.28 15.35
N ALA A 456 9.01 9.98 15.07
CA ALA A 456 7.73 9.34 14.79
C ALA A 456 7.52 9.05 13.30
N PHE A 457 7.82 9.99 12.40
CA PHE A 457 7.78 9.74 10.95
C PHE A 457 8.81 8.69 10.54
N GLY A 458 8.61 8.03 9.41
CA GLY A 458 9.42 6.91 8.92
C GLY A 458 8.79 5.54 9.24
N VAL A 459 7.66 5.50 9.96
CA VAL A 459 6.89 4.26 10.19
C VAL A 459 6.37 3.71 8.86
N VAL A 460 5.82 4.56 8.01
CA VAL A 460 5.27 4.18 6.71
C VAL A 460 6.38 3.64 5.81
N ALA A 461 7.54 4.30 5.79
CA ALA A 461 8.72 3.83 5.06
C ALA A 461 9.25 2.47 5.54
N LEU A 462 9.26 2.23 6.84
CA LEU A 462 9.65 0.93 7.40
C LEU A 462 8.64 -0.15 7.04
N VAL A 463 7.33 0.15 7.10
CA VAL A 463 6.25 -0.77 6.68
C VAL A 463 6.34 -1.05 5.18
N ALA A 464 6.79 -0.10 4.37
CA ALA A 464 7.05 -0.32 2.96
C ALA A 464 8.31 -1.18 2.71
N LEU A 465 9.36 -1.02 3.52
CA LEU A 465 10.66 -1.69 3.33
C LEU A 465 10.62 -3.20 3.63
N THR A 466 10.02 -3.61 4.73
CA THR A 466 10.13 -5.01 5.18
C THR A 466 9.40 -6.02 4.29
N PRO A 467 8.25 -5.73 3.64
CA PRO A 467 7.69 -6.59 2.61
C PRO A 467 8.64 -6.86 1.45
N LEU A 468 9.48 -5.87 1.07
CA LEU A 468 10.48 -6.06 0.02
C LEU A 468 11.42 -7.22 0.35
N ILE A 469 11.87 -7.26 1.59
CA ILE A 469 12.79 -8.31 2.07
C ILE A 469 12.03 -9.62 2.27
N ALA A 470 10.89 -9.59 2.95
CA ALA A 470 10.12 -10.78 3.29
C ALA A 470 9.67 -11.57 2.05
N VAL A 471 9.12 -10.88 1.05
CA VAL A 471 8.66 -11.51 -0.20
C VAL A 471 9.84 -12.04 -1.02
N GLN A 472 10.97 -11.36 -1.02
CA GLN A 472 12.17 -11.86 -1.70
C GLN A 472 12.75 -13.07 -0.98
N LEU A 473 12.76 -13.12 0.35
CA LEU A 473 13.14 -14.32 1.11
C LEU A 473 12.21 -15.50 0.80
N MET A 474 10.91 -15.26 0.66
CA MET A 474 9.98 -16.29 0.16
C MET A 474 10.36 -16.74 -1.26
N GLY A 475 10.80 -15.83 -2.14
CA GLY A 475 11.30 -16.14 -3.48
C GLY A 475 12.56 -16.99 -3.47
N VAL A 476 13.51 -16.74 -2.53
CA VAL A 476 14.70 -17.60 -2.32
C VAL A 476 14.27 -19.00 -1.89
N ALA A 477 13.36 -19.12 -0.93
CA ALA A 477 12.85 -20.41 -0.47
C ALA A 477 12.14 -21.18 -1.61
N TYR A 478 11.37 -20.47 -2.44
CA TYR A 478 10.74 -21.03 -3.63
C TYR A 478 11.79 -21.57 -4.62
N ARG A 479 12.84 -20.80 -4.94
CA ARG A 479 13.94 -21.21 -5.84
C ARG A 479 14.64 -22.45 -5.33
N ILE A 480 14.96 -22.52 -4.02
CA ILE A 480 15.59 -23.68 -3.39
C ILE A 480 14.69 -24.92 -3.50
N LYS A 481 13.38 -24.75 -3.26
CA LYS A 481 12.41 -25.85 -3.38
C LYS A 481 12.34 -26.39 -4.81
N MET A 482 12.24 -25.51 -5.80
CA MET A 482 12.19 -25.89 -7.22
C MET A 482 13.47 -26.63 -7.66
N SER A 483 14.66 -26.15 -7.30
CA SER A 483 15.92 -26.82 -7.63
C SER A 483 16.05 -28.22 -7.01
N ARG A 484 15.41 -28.45 -5.85
CA ARG A 484 15.34 -29.79 -5.23
C ARG A 484 14.39 -30.72 -5.96
N VAL A 485 13.26 -30.18 -6.47
CA VAL A 485 12.29 -30.96 -7.25
C VAL A 485 12.89 -31.34 -8.60
N GLU A 486 13.51 -30.40 -9.32
CA GLU A 486 14.19 -30.68 -10.59
C GLU A 486 15.27 -31.77 -10.45
N LYS A 487 16.08 -31.74 -9.37
CA LYS A 487 17.08 -32.79 -9.08
C LYS A 487 16.46 -34.15 -8.77
N ARG A 488 15.17 -34.20 -8.34
CA ARG A 488 14.46 -35.46 -8.07
C ARG A 488 13.74 -36.02 -9.29
N VAL A 489 13.36 -35.15 -10.22
CA VAL A 489 12.55 -35.48 -11.41
C VAL A 489 13.43 -35.81 -12.63
N VAL A 490 14.73 -35.50 -12.63
CA VAL A 490 15.65 -36.02 -13.64
C VAL A 490 15.98 -37.46 -13.26
N PRO A 491 15.35 -38.49 -13.87
CA PRO A 491 15.88 -39.84 -13.80
C PRO A 491 17.28 -39.75 -14.38
N ALA A 492 18.25 -40.40 -13.75
CA ALA A 492 19.53 -40.69 -14.40
C ALA A 492 19.18 -41.36 -15.73
N PHE A 493 19.41 -40.65 -16.83
CA PHE A 493 19.25 -41.22 -18.17
C PHE A 493 20.33 -42.30 -18.27
N ASP A 494 19.96 -43.52 -17.88
CA ASP A 494 20.73 -44.69 -18.15
C ASP A 494 20.44 -45.01 -19.63
N GLY A 495 21.41 -44.76 -20.52
CA GLY A 495 21.28 -44.70 -21.97
C GLY A 495 20.66 -45.94 -22.65
N ARG A 496 19.56 -46.44 -22.17
CA ARG A 496 18.71 -47.45 -22.78
C ARG A 496 17.41 -46.75 -23.20
N ASP A 497 17.17 -46.72 -24.51
CA ASP A 497 15.87 -46.32 -25.10
C ASP A 497 14.80 -47.33 -24.67
N GLU A 498 14.22 -47.14 -23.48
CA GLU A 498 12.98 -47.83 -23.09
C GLU A 498 11.81 -46.87 -23.33
N ILE A 499 10.91 -47.27 -24.22
CA ILE A 499 9.62 -46.62 -24.43
C ILE A 499 8.79 -46.89 -23.17
N VAL A 500 8.61 -45.85 -22.33
CA VAL A 500 7.68 -45.92 -21.20
C VAL A 500 6.30 -45.63 -21.69
N GLU A 501 5.44 -46.62 -21.84
CA GLU A 501 4.00 -46.44 -22.03
C GLU A 501 3.42 -45.86 -20.73
N LEU A 502 2.94 -44.62 -20.83
CA LEU A 502 2.18 -43.98 -19.76
C LEU A 502 0.75 -44.53 -19.75
N GLU A 503 0.46 -45.52 -18.88
CA GLU A 503 -0.94 -45.88 -18.58
C GLU A 503 -1.65 -44.68 -17.94
N GLU A 504 -2.62 -44.10 -18.65
CA GLU A 504 -3.60 -43.18 -18.09
C GLU A 504 -4.50 -43.93 -17.09
N LYS A 505 -4.21 -43.78 -15.80
CA LYS A 505 -5.20 -44.10 -14.74
C LYS A 505 -6.03 -42.89 -14.44
N TRP A 506 -7.14 -42.74 -15.16
CA TRP A 506 -8.28 -41.94 -14.73
C TRP A 506 -9.19 -42.82 -13.88
N ALA A 507 -9.29 -42.53 -12.58
CA ALA A 507 -10.36 -42.94 -11.71
C ALA A 507 -10.63 -41.82 -10.69
#